data_a24f7caf6526556217bfca74f51f5118
#
_entry.id   a24f7caf6526556217bfca74f51f5118
#
_cell.length_a   1.000
_cell.length_b   1.000
_cell.length_c   1.000
_cell.angle_alpha   90.00
_cell.angle_beta   90.00
_cell.angle_gamma   90.00
#
_symmetry.space_group_name_H-M   'P 1'
#
loop_
_entity.id
_entity.type
_entity.pdbx_description
1 polymer ?
#
loop_
_entity_poly.entity_id
_entity_poly.type
_entity_poly.pdbx_seq_one_letter_code
_entity_poly.pdbx_strand_id
1 'polypeptide(L)'
;IPSDADLIIHSAVHLLQDSVFNRTLRDLTDLYHLISALTQHQHSTAALFARAKTLRLEKDVAKVFSLLHSVFKRELLPIETDFVKQCLGRSLFWPLEKRCYITMLQQPLLSEWTAKHHLSSWVLFVKSHLIKMPLTLLIKHSYVKTIKNIKSSWEQHETQK
;
A
#
# COMPACT_ATOMS: atom_id res chain seq x y z
N ILE A 1 13.54 -15.72 16.28
CA ILE A 1 13.78 -14.36 15.74
C ILE A 1 13.34 -14.40 14.28
N PRO A 2 12.53 -13.46 13.80
CA PRO A 2 12.17 -13.38 12.39
C PRO A 2 13.43 -13.26 11.52
N SER A 3 13.41 -13.88 10.34
CA SER A 3 14.48 -13.70 9.35
C SER A 3 14.38 -12.30 8.70
N ASP A 4 15.47 -11.80 8.13
CA ASP A 4 15.47 -10.53 7.39
C ASP A 4 14.43 -10.56 6.26
N ALA A 5 14.24 -11.71 5.60
CA ALA A 5 13.21 -11.92 4.60
C ALA A 5 11.80 -11.76 5.18
N ASP A 6 11.52 -12.32 6.35
CA ASP A 6 10.22 -12.20 7.00
C ASP A 6 9.95 -10.75 7.43
N LEU A 7 10.97 -10.02 7.89
CA LEU A 7 10.87 -8.61 8.24
C LEU A 7 10.53 -7.75 7.02
N ILE A 8 11.23 -7.97 5.90
CA ILE A 8 10.96 -7.25 4.64
C ILE A 8 9.55 -7.55 4.13
N ILE A 9 9.13 -8.83 4.14
CA ILE A 9 7.79 -9.22 3.69
C ILE A 9 6.71 -8.57 4.57
N HIS A 10 6.88 -8.63 5.89
CA HIS A 10 5.95 -8.01 6.84
C HIS A 10 5.83 -6.50 6.60
N SER A 11 6.96 -5.80 6.48
CA SER A 11 6.99 -4.36 6.24
C SER A 11 6.37 -3.99 4.88
N ALA A 12 6.60 -4.81 3.84
CA ALA A 12 6.00 -4.63 2.52
C ALA A 12 4.47 -4.75 2.56
N VAL A 13 3.96 -5.77 3.24
CA VAL A 13 2.51 -5.97 3.41
C VAL A 13 1.90 -4.82 4.21
N HIS A 14 2.55 -4.42 5.30
CA HIS A 14 2.09 -3.31 6.14
C HIS A 14 2.00 -2.00 5.35
N LEU A 15 3.05 -1.64 4.62
CA LEU A 15 3.10 -0.46 3.75
C LEU A 15 1.93 -0.41 2.76
N LEU A 16 1.63 -1.55 2.12
CA LEU A 16 0.62 -1.63 1.05
C LEU A 16 -0.81 -1.75 1.56
N GLN A 17 -1.00 -2.20 2.80
CA GLN A 17 -2.30 -2.38 3.42
C GLN A 17 -2.68 -1.24 4.37
N ASP A 18 -1.74 -0.39 4.74
CA ASP A 18 -2.05 0.74 5.59
C ASP A 18 -2.83 1.81 4.80
N SER A 19 -3.85 2.36 5.44
CA SER A 19 -4.67 3.44 4.89
C SER A 19 -4.18 4.83 5.30
N VAL A 20 -3.14 4.89 6.14
CA VAL A 20 -2.59 6.13 6.69
C VAL A 20 -1.29 6.47 5.98
N PHE A 21 -1.36 7.43 5.06
CA PHE A 21 -0.23 7.81 4.19
C PHE A 21 0.84 8.68 4.86
N ASN A 22 0.64 9.14 6.10
CA ASN A 22 1.57 10.04 6.79
C ASN A 22 2.96 9.44 7.02
N ARG A 23 3.08 8.11 7.02
CA ARG A 23 4.34 7.38 7.27
C ARG A 23 4.87 6.63 6.05
N THR A 24 4.11 6.62 4.95
CA THR A 24 4.41 5.80 3.77
C THR A 24 5.81 6.07 3.20
N LEU A 25 6.25 7.33 3.16
CA LEU A 25 7.60 7.65 2.67
C LEU A 25 8.68 7.11 3.60
N ARG A 26 8.49 7.24 4.92
CA ARG A 26 9.40 6.70 5.93
C ARG A 26 9.49 5.17 5.81
N ASP A 27 8.33 4.51 5.79
CA ASP A 27 8.27 3.04 5.73
C ASP A 27 8.89 2.52 4.42
N LEU A 28 8.71 3.26 3.32
CA LEU A 28 9.36 2.94 2.04
C LEU A 28 10.88 3.17 2.10
N THR A 29 11.35 4.19 2.83
CA THR A 29 12.79 4.45 3.05
C THR A 29 13.41 3.34 3.91
N ASP A 30 12.73 2.93 4.97
CA ASP A 30 13.17 1.82 5.83
C ASP A 30 13.29 0.51 5.00
N LEU A 31 12.30 0.24 4.15
CA LEU A 31 12.34 -0.90 3.21
C LEU A 31 13.49 -0.77 2.20
N TYR A 32 13.79 0.43 1.70
CA TYR A 32 14.93 0.67 0.83
C TYR A 32 16.25 0.26 1.50
N HIS A 33 16.45 0.65 2.75
CA HIS A 33 17.66 0.30 3.51
C HIS A 33 17.73 -1.19 3.80
N LEU A 34 16.63 -1.82 4.25
CA LEU A 34 16.56 -3.25 4.53
C LEU A 34 16.89 -4.09 3.28
N ILE A 35 16.28 -3.76 2.15
CA ILE A 35 16.51 -4.45 0.88
C ILE A 35 17.93 -4.20 0.38
N SER A 36 18.46 -2.99 0.53
CA SER A 36 19.83 -2.67 0.13
C SER A 36 20.85 -3.46 0.95
N ALA A 37 20.65 -3.60 2.25
CA ALA A 37 21.48 -4.44 3.10
C ALA A 37 21.40 -5.92 2.71
N LEU A 38 20.19 -6.42 2.43
CA LEU A 38 19.97 -7.80 2.00
C LEU A 38 20.67 -8.11 0.66
N THR A 39 20.65 -7.18 -0.30
CA THR A 39 21.20 -7.38 -1.64
C THR A 39 22.74 -7.40 -1.69
N GLN A 40 23.43 -6.98 -0.62
CA GLN A 40 24.87 -7.16 -0.50
C GLN A 40 25.26 -8.64 -0.41
N HIS A 41 24.33 -9.52 -0.04
CA HIS A 41 24.52 -10.96 0.01
C HIS A 41 23.71 -11.63 -1.13
N GLN A 42 24.39 -12.03 -2.21
CA GLN A 42 23.77 -12.52 -3.47
C GLN A 42 22.69 -13.61 -3.31
N HIS A 43 22.81 -14.48 -2.32
CA HIS A 43 21.84 -15.57 -2.09
C HIS A 43 20.56 -15.11 -1.35
N SER A 44 20.60 -13.95 -0.71
CA SER A 44 19.51 -13.48 0.16
C SER A 44 18.29 -12.99 -0.62
N THR A 45 18.48 -12.39 -1.80
CA THR A 45 17.36 -11.91 -2.64
C THR A 45 16.53 -13.08 -3.19
N ALA A 46 17.19 -14.17 -3.64
CA ALA A 46 16.48 -15.36 -4.11
C ALA A 46 15.69 -16.03 -2.98
N ALA A 47 16.28 -16.07 -1.76
CA ALA A 47 15.61 -16.59 -0.56
C ALA A 47 14.38 -15.73 -0.18
N LEU A 48 14.48 -14.40 -0.24
CA LEU A 48 13.35 -13.49 -0.05
C LEU A 48 12.19 -13.80 -1.02
N PHE A 49 12.50 -13.95 -2.31
CA PHE A 49 11.47 -14.23 -3.31
C PHE A 49 10.85 -15.63 -3.14
N ALA A 50 11.65 -16.63 -2.80
CA ALA A 50 11.15 -17.98 -2.49
C ALA A 50 10.22 -17.95 -1.26
N ARG A 51 10.61 -17.22 -0.21
CA ARG A 51 9.81 -17.05 1.01
C ARG A 51 8.50 -16.30 0.73
N ALA A 52 8.55 -15.23 -0.06
CA ALA A 52 7.37 -14.48 -0.46
C ALA A 52 6.37 -15.36 -1.25
N LYS A 53 6.87 -16.22 -2.16
CA LYS A 53 6.04 -17.20 -2.88
C LYS A 53 5.40 -18.22 -1.94
N THR A 54 6.15 -18.77 -0.99
CA THR A 54 5.63 -19.70 0.02
C THR A 54 4.48 -19.09 0.82
N LEU A 55 4.59 -17.80 1.16
CA LEU A 55 3.58 -17.06 1.90
C LEU A 55 2.45 -16.50 1.01
N ARG A 56 2.52 -16.67 -0.31
CA ARG A 56 1.59 -16.08 -1.31
C ARG A 56 1.55 -14.54 -1.26
N LEU A 57 2.66 -13.93 -0.92
CA LEU A 57 2.86 -12.47 -0.80
C LEU A 57 3.82 -11.92 -1.85
N GLU A 58 4.11 -12.72 -2.90
CA GLU A 58 5.03 -12.35 -3.98
C GLU A 58 4.61 -11.07 -4.71
N LYS A 59 3.30 -10.85 -4.86
CA LYS A 59 2.79 -9.64 -5.51
C LYS A 59 3.06 -8.38 -4.69
N ASP A 60 2.91 -8.46 -3.36
CA ASP A 60 3.14 -7.33 -2.48
C ASP A 60 4.63 -6.96 -2.44
N VAL A 61 5.50 -7.96 -2.34
CA VAL A 61 6.95 -7.75 -2.44
C VAL A 61 7.32 -7.13 -3.80
N ALA A 62 6.81 -7.65 -4.91
CA ALA A 62 7.07 -7.11 -6.24
C ALA A 62 6.59 -5.66 -6.40
N LYS A 63 5.45 -5.27 -5.80
CA LYS A 63 4.96 -3.89 -5.77
C LYS A 63 5.93 -2.96 -5.06
N VAL A 64 6.50 -3.39 -3.93
CA VAL A 64 7.50 -2.61 -3.21
C VAL A 64 8.75 -2.39 -4.07
N PHE A 65 9.32 -3.42 -4.70
CA PHE A 65 10.45 -3.26 -5.60
C PHE A 65 10.14 -2.27 -6.75
N SER A 66 8.93 -2.36 -7.33
CA SER A 66 8.48 -1.43 -8.36
C SER A 66 8.34 0.01 -7.85
N LEU A 67 7.91 0.22 -6.60
CA LEU A 67 7.85 1.55 -5.97
C LEU A 67 9.23 2.10 -5.67
N LEU A 68 10.13 1.30 -5.11
CA LEU A 68 11.53 1.69 -4.83
C LEU A 68 12.26 2.15 -6.10
N HIS A 69 12.09 1.41 -7.19
CA HIS A 69 12.62 1.81 -8.49
C HIS A 69 12.06 3.16 -8.95
N SER A 70 10.77 3.40 -8.79
CA SER A 70 10.13 4.62 -9.29
C SER A 70 10.37 5.85 -8.43
N VAL A 71 10.41 5.69 -7.11
CA VAL A 71 10.52 6.80 -6.14
C VAL A 71 11.99 7.18 -5.94
N PHE A 72 12.86 6.19 -5.66
CA PHE A 72 14.26 6.41 -5.34
C PHE A 72 15.20 6.24 -6.54
N LYS A 73 14.65 5.92 -7.73
CA LYS A 73 15.46 5.63 -8.94
C LYS A 73 16.45 4.49 -8.74
N ARG A 74 16.13 3.59 -7.78
CA ARG A 74 16.97 2.42 -7.51
C ARG A 74 16.98 1.50 -8.73
N GLU A 75 18.16 1.21 -9.24
CA GLU A 75 18.32 0.20 -10.29
C GLU A 75 17.97 -1.18 -9.73
N LEU A 76 17.13 -1.90 -10.47
CA LEU A 76 16.77 -3.26 -10.12
C LEU A 76 17.80 -4.23 -10.71
N LEU A 77 18.23 -5.19 -9.90
CA LEU A 77 19.03 -6.32 -10.38
C LEU A 77 18.22 -7.13 -11.41
N PRO A 78 18.90 -7.87 -12.33
CA PRO A 78 18.18 -8.71 -13.30
C PRO A 78 17.15 -9.65 -12.66
N ILE A 79 17.52 -10.31 -11.56
CA ILE A 79 16.62 -11.21 -10.82
C ILE A 79 15.40 -10.47 -10.22
N GLU A 80 15.57 -9.24 -9.77
CA GLU A 80 14.50 -8.40 -9.24
C GLU A 80 13.56 -7.94 -10.36
N THR A 81 14.14 -7.54 -11.50
CA THR A 81 13.39 -7.14 -12.69
C THR A 81 12.52 -8.28 -13.21
N ASP A 82 13.07 -9.50 -13.31
CA ASP A 82 12.34 -10.68 -13.75
C ASP A 82 11.22 -11.04 -12.77
N PHE A 83 11.50 -10.97 -11.46
CA PHE A 83 10.50 -11.20 -10.43
C PHE A 83 9.34 -10.20 -10.51
N VAL A 84 9.63 -8.91 -10.64
CA VAL A 84 8.62 -7.86 -10.81
C VAL A 84 7.79 -8.08 -12.06
N LYS A 85 8.41 -8.38 -13.20
CA LYS A 85 7.71 -8.68 -14.45
C LYS A 85 6.82 -9.91 -14.32
N GLN A 86 7.31 -10.98 -13.70
CA GLN A 86 6.55 -12.23 -13.50
C GLN A 86 5.32 -11.99 -12.63
N CYS A 87 5.46 -11.24 -11.53
CA CYS A 87 4.37 -11.04 -10.57
C CYS A 87 3.36 -9.97 -11.01
N LEU A 88 3.81 -8.91 -11.69
CA LEU A 88 3.00 -7.74 -11.98
C LEU A 88 2.74 -7.50 -13.47
N GLY A 89 3.44 -8.19 -14.37
CA GLY A 89 3.35 -7.95 -15.81
C GLY A 89 1.95 -8.13 -16.42
N ARG A 90 1.08 -8.91 -15.78
CA ARG A 90 -0.32 -9.10 -16.19
C ARG A 90 -1.33 -8.34 -15.32
N SER A 91 -0.87 -7.50 -14.40
CA SER A 91 -1.76 -6.77 -13.49
C SER A 91 -2.27 -5.49 -14.15
N LEU A 92 -3.55 -5.46 -14.50
CA LEU A 92 -4.22 -4.29 -15.10
C LEU A 92 -4.34 -3.12 -14.10
N PHE A 93 -4.46 -3.40 -12.81
CA PHE A 93 -4.69 -2.38 -11.78
C PHE A 93 -3.41 -1.81 -11.19
N TRP A 94 -2.28 -2.54 -11.27
CA TRP A 94 -1.03 -2.09 -10.67
C TRP A 94 -0.51 -0.75 -11.22
N PRO A 95 -0.56 -0.46 -12.53
CA PRO A 95 -0.08 0.84 -13.02
C PRO A 95 -0.85 2.02 -12.42
N LEU A 96 -2.17 1.89 -12.26
CA LEU A 96 -3.01 2.91 -11.62
C LEU A 96 -2.69 3.04 -10.13
N GLU A 97 -2.66 1.92 -9.42
CA GLU A 97 -2.32 1.85 -8.00
C GLU A 97 -0.93 2.48 -7.72
N LYS A 98 0.07 2.12 -8.52
CA LYS A 98 1.42 2.67 -8.45
C LYS A 98 1.42 4.19 -8.63
N ARG A 99 0.66 4.71 -9.62
CA ARG A 99 0.54 6.15 -9.84
C ARG A 99 -0.07 6.86 -8.63
N CYS A 100 -1.09 6.27 -8.01
CA CYS A 100 -1.67 6.81 -6.78
C CYS A 100 -0.65 6.86 -5.64
N TYR A 101 0.14 5.79 -5.42
CA TYR A 101 1.22 5.80 -4.43
C TYR A 101 2.25 6.90 -4.71
N ILE A 102 2.72 7.02 -5.95
CA ILE A 102 3.71 8.04 -6.32
C ILE A 102 3.14 9.45 -6.10
N THR A 103 1.89 9.69 -6.48
CA THR A 103 1.22 10.98 -6.25
C THR A 103 1.15 11.31 -4.76
N MET A 104 0.82 10.32 -3.91
CA MET A 104 0.75 10.50 -2.47
C MET A 104 2.12 10.71 -1.81
N LEU A 105 3.17 10.08 -2.34
CA LEU A 105 4.54 10.23 -1.85
C LEU A 105 5.21 11.56 -2.25
N GLN A 106 4.75 12.17 -3.33
CA GLN A 106 5.23 13.48 -3.81
C GLN A 106 4.49 14.65 -3.17
N GLN A 107 3.75 14.40 -2.07
CA GLN A 107 2.93 15.45 -1.45
C GLN A 107 3.74 16.66 -1.01
N PRO A 108 3.35 17.86 -1.48
CA PRO A 108 3.57 19.07 -0.72
C PRO A 108 2.68 19.08 0.55
N LEU A 109 2.89 20.04 1.43
CA LEU A 109 2.10 20.21 2.66
C LEU A 109 0.59 20.07 2.39
N LEU A 110 -0.14 19.52 3.35
CA LEU A 110 -1.61 19.26 3.28
C LEU A 110 -2.46 20.42 2.74
N SER A 111 -1.97 21.66 2.87
CA SER A 111 -2.63 22.87 2.36
C SER A 111 -2.64 22.99 0.84
N GLU A 112 -1.84 22.19 0.13
CA GLU A 112 -1.67 22.27 -1.33
C GLU A 112 -2.25 21.05 -2.07
N TRP A 113 -3.15 20.31 -1.42
CA TRP A 113 -3.76 19.14 -2.03
C TRP A 113 -4.59 19.52 -3.24
N THR A 114 -4.20 18.97 -4.38
CA THR A 114 -4.97 19.09 -5.63
C THR A 114 -6.00 17.95 -5.71
N ALA A 115 -6.96 18.08 -6.63
CA ALA A 115 -7.95 17.05 -6.91
C ALA A 115 -7.31 15.67 -7.19
N LYS A 116 -6.09 15.63 -7.75
CA LYS A 116 -5.34 14.39 -7.99
C LYS A 116 -4.94 13.69 -6.70
N HIS A 117 -4.54 14.45 -5.67
CA HIS A 117 -4.19 13.89 -4.36
C HIS A 117 -5.42 13.34 -3.65
N HIS A 118 -6.54 14.05 -3.66
CA HIS A 118 -7.79 13.56 -3.09
C HIS A 118 -8.27 12.28 -3.75
N LEU A 119 -8.23 12.23 -5.09
CA LEU A 119 -8.60 11.02 -5.84
C LEU A 119 -7.66 9.85 -5.54
N SER A 120 -6.36 10.09 -5.53
CA SER A 120 -5.35 9.05 -5.21
C SER A 120 -5.52 8.51 -3.80
N SER A 121 -5.71 9.40 -2.82
CA SER A 121 -5.99 9.03 -1.43
C SER A 121 -7.26 8.19 -1.33
N TRP A 122 -8.33 8.60 -2.01
CA TRP A 122 -9.61 7.88 -2.00
C TRP A 122 -9.48 6.47 -2.62
N VAL A 123 -8.80 6.35 -3.76
CA VAL A 123 -8.56 5.05 -4.43
C VAL A 123 -7.80 4.09 -3.50
N LEU A 124 -6.72 4.57 -2.88
CA LEU A 124 -5.91 3.74 -1.98
C LEU A 124 -6.66 3.43 -0.67
N PHE A 125 -7.46 4.36 -0.16
CA PHE A 125 -8.33 4.14 1.00
C PHE A 125 -9.36 3.03 0.72
N VAL A 126 -10.09 3.13 -0.40
CA VAL A 126 -11.07 2.11 -0.79
C VAL A 126 -10.41 0.75 -0.95
N LYS A 127 -9.26 0.68 -1.65
CA LYS A 127 -8.47 -0.56 -1.77
C LYS A 127 -8.13 -1.15 -0.40
N SER A 128 -7.59 -0.36 0.51
CA SER A 128 -7.19 -0.80 1.85
C SER A 128 -8.38 -1.36 2.64
N HIS A 129 -9.55 -0.73 2.52
CA HIS A 129 -10.78 -1.21 3.16
C HIS A 129 -11.30 -2.51 2.54
N LEU A 130 -11.26 -2.63 1.21
CA LEU A 130 -11.68 -3.85 0.52
C LEU A 130 -10.81 -5.07 0.86
N ILE A 131 -9.52 -4.85 1.15
CA ILE A 131 -8.60 -5.92 1.57
C ILE A 131 -8.90 -6.34 3.02
N LYS A 132 -9.20 -5.37 3.89
CA LYS A 132 -9.40 -5.60 5.34
C LYS A 132 -10.80 -6.10 5.68
N MET A 133 -11.82 -5.77 4.87
CA MET A 133 -13.22 -6.10 5.16
C MET A 133 -13.92 -6.67 3.93
N PRO A 134 -14.68 -7.77 4.07
CA PRO A 134 -15.57 -8.26 3.02
C PRO A 134 -16.54 -7.15 2.60
N LEU A 135 -16.80 -7.01 1.30
CA LEU A 135 -17.70 -6.00 0.72
C LEU A 135 -19.08 -5.95 1.41
N THR A 136 -19.60 -7.09 1.80
CA THR A 136 -20.88 -7.20 2.51
C THR A 136 -20.88 -6.51 3.87
N LEU A 137 -19.77 -6.61 4.62
CA LEU A 137 -19.60 -5.93 5.90
C LEU A 137 -19.37 -4.43 5.71
N LEU A 138 -18.64 -4.03 4.68
CA LEU A 138 -18.41 -2.62 4.35
C LEU A 138 -19.72 -1.91 4.02
N ILE A 139 -20.55 -2.51 3.16
CA ILE A 139 -21.90 -1.99 2.81
C ILE A 139 -22.78 -1.89 4.06
N LYS A 140 -22.83 -2.97 4.87
CA LYS A 140 -23.64 -2.99 6.10
C LYS A 140 -23.17 -1.91 7.08
N HIS A 141 -21.87 -1.74 7.26
CA HIS A 141 -21.31 -0.75 8.19
C HIS A 141 -21.57 0.69 7.71
N SER A 142 -21.40 0.94 6.41
CA SER A 142 -21.70 2.24 5.81
C SER A 142 -23.19 2.58 5.91
N TYR A 143 -24.06 1.62 5.64
CA TYR A 143 -25.51 1.78 5.77
C TYR A 143 -25.94 2.11 7.21
N VAL A 144 -25.45 1.34 8.19
CA VAL A 144 -25.77 1.57 9.62
C VAL A 144 -25.25 2.92 10.08
N LYS A 145 -24.04 3.33 9.66
CA LYS A 145 -23.47 4.63 10.02
C LYS A 145 -24.25 5.78 9.41
N THR A 146 -24.67 5.66 8.16
CA THR A 146 -25.50 6.67 7.48
C THR A 146 -26.84 6.86 8.15
N ILE A 147 -27.52 5.75 8.50
CA ILE A 147 -28.80 5.81 9.22
C ILE A 147 -28.64 6.46 10.60
N LYS A 148 -27.58 6.11 11.35
CA LYS A 148 -27.32 6.74 12.66
C LYS A 148 -27.08 8.24 12.54
N ASN A 149 -26.31 8.66 11.53
CA ASN A 149 -26.04 10.08 11.30
C ASN A 149 -27.32 10.83 10.91
N ILE A 150 -28.17 10.26 10.06
CA ILE A 150 -29.46 10.85 9.69
C ILE A 150 -30.35 10.97 10.93
N LYS A 151 -30.44 9.90 11.74
CA LYS A 151 -31.27 9.92 12.96
C LYS A 151 -30.80 10.97 13.97
N SER A 152 -29.51 11.06 14.22
CA SER A 152 -28.96 12.09 15.13
C SER A 152 -29.19 13.52 14.61
N SER A 153 -29.16 13.73 13.31
CA SER A 153 -29.45 15.02 12.69
C SER A 153 -30.92 15.44 12.88
N TRP A 154 -31.84 14.47 12.79
CA TRP A 154 -33.27 14.72 13.02
C TRP A 154 -33.57 15.02 14.50
N GLU A 155 -32.98 14.28 15.43
CA GLU A 155 -33.13 14.51 16.87
C GLU A 155 -32.62 15.89 17.32
N GLN A 156 -31.55 16.39 16.68
CA GLN A 156 -31.05 17.75 16.96
C GLN A 156 -31.96 18.87 16.45
N HIS A 157 -32.70 18.62 15.36
CA HIS A 157 -33.66 19.58 14.83
C HIS A 157 -34.95 19.65 15.64
N GLU A 158 -35.35 18.58 16.35
CA GLU A 158 -36.54 18.57 17.21
C GLU A 158 -36.27 19.24 18.57
N THR A 159 -35.03 19.20 19.08
CA THR A 159 -34.67 19.83 20.36
C THR A 159 -34.43 21.35 20.27
N GLN A 160 -34.41 21.92 19.05
CA GLN A 160 -34.28 23.37 18.83
C GLN A 160 -35.60 24.09 18.52
N LYS A 161 -36.71 23.38 18.58
CA LYS A 161 -38.09 23.96 18.53
C LYS A 161 -38.73 24.01 19.91
#